data_c640a2ebff773e6bd52b812fafa53f88
#
_entry.id   c640a2ebff773e6bd52b812fafa53f88
#
_cell.length_a   1.000
_cell.length_b   1.000
_cell.length_c   1.000
_cell.angle_alpha   90.00
_cell.angle_beta   90.00
_cell.angle_gamma   90.00
#
_symmetry.space_group_name_H-M   'P 1'
#
loop_
_entity.id
_entity.type
_entity.pdbx_description
1 polymer ?
#
loop_
_entity_poly.entity_id
_entity_poly.type
_entity_poly.pdbx_seq_one_letter_code
_entity_poly.pdbx_strand_id
1 'polypeptide(L)'
;MGLTIHYKLKAKGTADRAGKLVTALHQAAHDLPFKEVGDIVDVTGDECDFDRRGSEDPLRWLLIQAQGSVSLSHLPGESEYSSRRVAPTRLIGFTAWPGEGCEESNFGLCQYPAEIIDPRHGQLKTKLSGWRFSSFCKTQYASDPRCGGAQNFLRCHLSVIALLDKVRELGCLDSVSDEGGFWEKRDGAALVNEIGSWNQMLAAFGGKLKDVLGDGMAMPIAGFPNFEALELAGLSQLPPEIEQLARLIKSVSQKS
;
A
#
# COMPACT_ATOMS: atom_id res chain seq x y z
N MET A 1 -0.37 -10.96 1.74
CA MET A 1 0.70 -10.52 2.65
C MET A 1 1.92 -10.22 1.81
N GLY A 2 2.77 -9.29 2.20
CA GLY A 2 3.97 -8.91 1.44
C GLY A 2 4.61 -7.70 2.10
N LEU A 3 5.87 -7.37 1.79
CA LEU A 3 6.55 -6.23 2.39
C LEU A 3 5.98 -4.92 1.86
N THR A 4 5.17 -4.29 2.69
CA THR A 4 4.44 -3.05 2.41
C THR A 4 4.79 -1.99 3.44
N ILE A 5 4.96 -0.77 2.99
CA ILE A 5 5.12 0.40 3.86
C ILE A 5 3.77 1.11 3.87
N HIS A 6 3.10 1.14 5.03
CA HIS A 6 1.88 1.89 5.26
C HIS A 6 2.21 3.20 5.97
N TYR A 7 1.60 4.30 5.56
CA TYR A 7 1.86 5.60 6.18
C TYR A 7 0.65 6.51 6.20
N LYS A 8 0.63 7.41 7.17
CA LYS A 8 -0.41 8.42 7.32
C LYS A 8 0.23 9.79 7.52
N LEU A 9 -0.28 10.76 6.79
CA LEU A 9 0.11 12.16 6.87
C LEU A 9 -1.02 12.96 7.53
N LYS A 10 -0.64 14.00 8.28
CA LYS A 10 -1.56 14.91 8.93
C LYS A 10 -0.97 16.30 9.05
N ALA A 11 -1.73 17.30 8.65
CA ALA A 11 -1.33 18.68 8.81
C ALA A 11 -2.52 19.54 9.29
N LYS A 12 -2.19 20.67 9.92
CA LYS A 12 -3.15 21.71 10.32
C LYS A 12 -2.92 22.95 9.46
N GLY A 13 -3.94 23.78 9.34
CA GLY A 13 -3.84 25.08 8.69
C GLY A 13 -4.57 25.18 7.36
N THR A 14 -4.18 26.17 6.58
CA THR A 14 -4.83 26.54 5.31
C THR A 14 -4.42 25.64 4.15
N ALA A 15 -5.14 25.77 3.04
CA ALA A 15 -4.79 25.09 1.78
C ALA A 15 -3.41 25.54 1.24
N ASP A 16 -3.06 26.82 1.37
CA ASP A 16 -1.73 27.33 1.01
C ASP A 16 -0.62 26.62 1.78
N ARG A 17 -0.82 26.41 3.09
CA ARG A 17 0.15 25.65 3.89
C ARG A 17 0.25 24.17 3.44
N ALA A 18 -0.87 23.53 3.17
CA ALA A 18 -0.88 22.16 2.67
C ALA A 18 -0.17 22.06 1.30
N GLY A 19 -0.45 23.00 0.39
CA GLY A 19 0.23 23.09 -0.90
C GLY A 19 1.75 23.25 -0.74
N LYS A 20 2.22 24.14 0.15
CA LYS A 20 3.66 24.30 0.44
C LYS A 20 4.32 23.01 0.98
N LEU A 21 3.63 22.28 1.85
CA LEU A 21 4.12 20.99 2.36
C LEU A 21 4.23 19.96 1.23
N VAL A 22 3.20 19.83 0.40
CA VAL A 22 3.21 18.90 -0.74
C VAL A 22 4.29 19.28 -1.75
N THR A 23 4.47 20.57 -2.05
CA THR A 23 5.55 21.06 -2.93
C THR A 23 6.94 20.70 -2.37
N ALA A 24 7.15 20.86 -1.07
CA ALA A 24 8.42 20.50 -0.44
C ALA A 24 8.69 18.98 -0.49
N LEU A 25 7.64 18.15 -0.34
CA LEU A 25 7.74 16.69 -0.48
C LEU A 25 8.00 16.29 -1.93
N HIS A 26 7.33 16.92 -2.89
CA HIS A 26 7.52 16.67 -4.31
C HIS A 26 8.96 16.99 -4.74
N GLN A 27 9.50 18.13 -4.30
CA GLN A 27 10.91 18.45 -4.55
C GLN A 27 11.85 17.40 -3.94
N ALA A 28 11.59 16.99 -2.69
CA ALA A 28 12.39 15.93 -2.06
C ALA A 28 12.29 14.59 -2.79
N ALA A 29 11.14 14.27 -3.38
CA ALA A 29 10.99 13.06 -4.20
C ALA A 29 11.86 13.11 -5.46
N HIS A 30 11.98 14.27 -6.10
CA HIS A 30 12.90 14.45 -7.25
C HIS A 30 14.38 14.33 -6.87
N ASP A 31 14.74 14.65 -5.63
CA ASP A 31 16.11 14.52 -5.13
C ASP A 31 16.45 13.07 -4.70
N LEU A 32 15.48 12.18 -4.69
CA LEU A 32 15.62 10.78 -4.33
C LEU A 32 15.58 9.86 -5.56
N PRO A 33 16.11 8.63 -5.49
CA PRO A 33 16.22 7.74 -6.64
C PRO A 33 14.90 7.04 -7.00
N PHE A 34 13.78 7.77 -7.01
CA PHE A 34 12.54 7.32 -7.63
C PHE A 34 12.74 7.21 -9.15
N LYS A 35 12.11 6.21 -9.77
CA LYS A 35 12.18 6.04 -11.22
C LYS A 35 11.34 7.09 -11.94
N GLU A 36 10.23 7.48 -11.33
CA GLU A 36 9.34 8.50 -11.84
C GLU A 36 8.69 9.28 -10.69
N VAL A 37 8.52 10.57 -10.86
CA VAL A 37 7.77 11.45 -9.96
C VAL A 37 6.80 12.23 -10.83
N GLY A 38 5.50 11.99 -10.63
CA GLY A 38 4.44 12.67 -11.35
C GLY A 38 4.22 14.10 -10.85
N ASP A 39 3.54 14.90 -11.64
CA ASP A 39 3.22 16.29 -11.31
C ASP A 39 2.33 16.41 -10.07
N ILE A 40 2.41 17.55 -9.39
CA ILE A 40 1.47 17.88 -8.32
C ILE A 40 0.10 18.16 -8.93
N VAL A 41 -0.91 17.48 -8.41
CA VAL A 41 -2.32 17.75 -8.73
C VAL A 41 -3.02 18.43 -7.56
N ASP A 42 -3.93 19.34 -7.85
CA ASP A 42 -4.80 20.02 -6.89
C ASP A 42 -6.23 19.94 -7.43
N VAL A 43 -7.00 19.01 -6.91
CA VAL A 43 -8.38 18.73 -7.35
C VAL A 43 -9.37 18.98 -6.24
N THR A 44 -10.58 19.42 -6.61
CA THR A 44 -11.61 19.86 -5.65
C THR A 44 -13.00 19.33 -6.01
N GLY A 45 -13.85 19.22 -5.00
CA GLY A 45 -15.25 18.83 -5.16
C GLY A 45 -15.41 17.48 -5.83
N ASP A 46 -16.25 17.41 -6.84
CA ASP A 46 -16.59 16.19 -7.56
C ASP A 46 -15.42 15.54 -8.31
N GLU A 47 -14.37 16.31 -8.62
CA GLU A 47 -13.16 15.78 -9.24
C GLU A 47 -12.36 14.86 -8.29
N CYS A 48 -12.61 14.94 -6.99
CA CYS A 48 -12.02 14.05 -5.98
C CYS A 48 -12.68 12.67 -5.91
N ASP A 49 -13.79 12.47 -6.62
CA ASP A 49 -14.49 11.19 -6.64
C ASP A 49 -13.91 10.28 -7.74
N PHE A 50 -13.20 9.23 -7.32
CA PHE A 50 -12.59 8.29 -8.25
C PHE A 50 -13.60 7.47 -9.06
N ASP A 51 -14.84 7.30 -8.57
CA ASP A 51 -15.90 6.57 -9.29
C ASP A 51 -16.35 7.31 -10.56
N ARG A 52 -16.08 8.61 -10.64
CA ARG A 52 -16.32 9.42 -11.84
C ARG A 52 -15.21 9.35 -12.88
N ARG A 53 -14.12 8.63 -12.59
CA ARG A 53 -12.96 8.51 -13.47
C ARG A 53 -12.91 7.15 -14.14
N GLY A 54 -12.55 7.15 -15.41
CA GLY A 54 -12.33 5.92 -16.17
C GLY A 54 -11.20 5.07 -15.55
N SER A 55 -11.17 3.78 -15.89
CA SER A 55 -10.14 2.85 -15.41
C SER A 55 -8.72 3.27 -15.82
N GLU A 56 -8.58 3.94 -16.94
CA GLU A 56 -7.30 4.37 -17.52
C GLU A 56 -6.87 5.79 -17.06
N ASP A 57 -7.67 6.45 -16.19
CA ASP A 57 -7.31 7.78 -15.70
C ASP A 57 -6.09 7.67 -14.76
N PRO A 58 -4.97 8.37 -15.05
CA PRO A 58 -3.74 8.27 -14.26
C PRO A 58 -3.92 8.72 -12.80
N LEU A 59 -4.91 9.58 -12.52
CA LEU A 59 -5.21 10.04 -11.16
C LEU A 59 -6.08 9.06 -10.36
N ARG A 60 -6.68 8.08 -11.04
CA ARG A 60 -7.65 7.19 -10.40
C ARG A 60 -7.07 6.48 -9.17
N TRP A 61 -5.84 5.97 -9.27
CA TRP A 61 -5.21 5.26 -8.16
C TRP A 61 -4.88 6.17 -6.98
N LEU A 62 -4.37 7.37 -7.24
CA LEU A 62 -4.16 8.39 -6.23
C LEU A 62 -5.48 8.74 -5.51
N LEU A 63 -6.57 8.90 -6.26
CA LEU A 63 -7.89 9.21 -5.70
C LEU A 63 -8.50 8.03 -4.93
N ILE A 64 -8.27 6.79 -5.33
CA ILE A 64 -8.68 5.60 -4.56
C ILE A 64 -8.00 5.61 -3.18
N GLN A 65 -6.70 5.86 -3.13
CA GLN A 65 -5.96 5.93 -1.86
C GLN A 65 -6.31 7.16 -1.03
N ALA A 66 -6.75 8.23 -1.68
CA ALA A 66 -7.20 9.45 -1.00
C ALA A 66 -8.55 9.30 -0.27
N GLN A 67 -9.26 8.17 -0.44
CA GLN A 67 -10.55 7.99 0.22
C GLN A 67 -10.38 7.88 1.74
N GLY A 68 -11.15 8.69 2.47
CA GLY A 68 -11.31 8.56 3.90
C GLY A 68 -12.26 7.39 4.26
N SER A 69 -12.29 7.03 5.53
CA SER A 69 -13.20 6.01 6.05
C SER A 69 -13.84 6.44 7.36
N VAL A 70 -15.14 6.22 7.49
CA VAL A 70 -15.89 6.38 8.73
C VAL A 70 -16.35 5.01 9.21
N SER A 71 -15.94 4.62 10.41
CA SER A 71 -16.41 3.35 11.01
C SER A 71 -17.89 3.45 11.37
N LEU A 72 -18.64 2.43 11.04
CA LEU A 72 -20.05 2.25 11.38
C LEU A 72 -20.25 1.22 12.49
N SER A 73 -19.22 0.58 12.98
CA SER A 73 -19.26 -0.53 13.95
C SER A 73 -20.01 -0.23 15.25
N HIS A 74 -20.19 1.04 15.58
CA HIS A 74 -20.94 1.49 16.75
C HIS A 74 -22.44 1.72 16.50
N LEU A 75 -22.90 1.53 15.25
CA LEU A 75 -24.29 1.73 14.87
C LEU A 75 -25.09 0.42 14.91
N PRO A 76 -26.38 0.49 15.25
CA PRO A 76 -27.24 -0.71 15.29
C PRO A 76 -27.29 -1.43 13.94
N GLY A 77 -27.12 -2.75 13.95
CA GLY A 77 -27.19 -3.60 12.77
C GLY A 77 -25.94 -3.64 11.90
N GLU A 78 -24.86 -2.95 12.31
CA GLU A 78 -23.57 -2.97 11.61
C GLU A 78 -22.59 -3.95 12.26
N SER A 79 -21.69 -4.51 11.43
CA SER A 79 -20.62 -5.39 11.89
C SER A 79 -19.42 -4.60 12.44
N GLU A 80 -18.53 -5.27 13.16
CA GLU A 80 -17.28 -4.69 13.66
C GLU A 80 -16.41 -4.06 12.54
N TYR A 81 -16.52 -4.59 11.32
CA TYR A 81 -15.73 -4.13 10.16
C TYR A 81 -16.50 -3.18 9.24
N SER A 82 -17.74 -2.83 9.58
CA SER A 82 -18.54 -1.94 8.74
C SER A 82 -17.95 -0.54 8.70
N SER A 83 -17.77 -0.02 7.50
CA SER A 83 -17.30 1.34 7.28
C SER A 83 -17.89 1.96 6.01
N ARG A 84 -17.92 3.29 5.98
CA ARG A 84 -18.33 4.08 4.81
C ARG A 84 -17.14 4.83 4.27
N ARG A 85 -16.88 4.72 2.96
CA ARG A 85 -15.89 5.54 2.26
C ARG A 85 -16.36 6.99 2.19
N VAL A 86 -15.40 7.90 2.24
CA VAL A 86 -15.63 9.35 2.20
C VAL A 86 -14.68 9.97 1.18
N ALA A 87 -15.23 10.46 0.08
CA ALA A 87 -14.43 11.20 -0.88
C ALA A 87 -13.93 12.52 -0.24
N PRO A 88 -12.69 12.93 -0.50
CA PRO A 88 -12.22 14.23 -0.06
C PRO A 88 -12.96 15.37 -0.79
N THR A 89 -13.04 16.52 -0.18
CA THR A 89 -13.51 17.77 -0.82
C THR A 89 -12.39 18.50 -1.55
N ARG A 90 -11.15 18.18 -1.21
CA ARG A 90 -9.93 18.64 -1.91
C ARG A 90 -8.79 17.67 -1.68
N LEU A 91 -8.00 17.44 -2.70
CA LEU A 91 -6.75 16.70 -2.67
C LEU A 91 -5.65 17.56 -3.31
N ILE A 92 -4.53 17.71 -2.61
CA ILE A 92 -3.26 18.19 -3.16
C ILE A 92 -2.28 17.05 -3.00
N GLY A 93 -1.72 16.51 -4.09
CA GLY A 93 -0.87 15.33 -4.01
C GLY A 93 -0.15 15.01 -5.30
N PHE A 94 0.68 13.97 -5.26
CA PHE A 94 1.42 13.45 -6.40
C PHE A 94 1.71 11.97 -6.20
N THR A 95 2.08 11.31 -7.29
CA THR A 95 2.54 9.92 -7.32
C THR A 95 4.05 9.88 -7.50
N ALA A 96 4.73 9.01 -6.76
CA ALA A 96 6.15 8.72 -6.95
C ALA A 96 6.35 7.21 -7.11
N TRP A 97 6.90 6.79 -8.25
CA TRP A 97 7.15 5.38 -8.52
C TRP A 97 8.59 5.00 -8.16
N PRO A 98 8.80 4.12 -7.16
CA PRO A 98 10.14 3.73 -6.75
C PRO A 98 10.90 2.96 -7.82
N GLY A 99 10.19 2.17 -8.64
CA GLY A 99 10.78 1.42 -9.74
C GLY A 99 10.12 0.07 -9.99
N GLU A 100 10.74 -0.71 -10.87
CA GLU A 100 10.21 -2.02 -11.30
C GLU A 100 9.92 -2.94 -10.13
N GLY A 101 8.76 -3.59 -10.19
CA GLY A 101 8.28 -4.51 -9.15
C GLY A 101 7.67 -3.81 -7.92
N CYS A 102 7.58 -2.47 -7.90
CA CYS A 102 6.90 -1.73 -6.84
C CYS A 102 5.53 -1.24 -7.30
N GLU A 103 4.62 -1.11 -6.35
CA GLU A 103 3.46 -0.24 -6.51
C GLU A 103 3.89 1.23 -6.45
N GLU A 104 3.10 2.10 -7.03
CA GLU A 104 3.26 3.54 -6.87
C GLU A 104 3.07 3.94 -5.42
N SER A 105 3.89 4.87 -4.95
CA SER A 105 3.74 5.52 -3.65
C SER A 105 3.09 6.88 -3.84
N ASN A 106 1.94 7.08 -3.22
CA ASN A 106 1.18 8.30 -3.33
C ASN A 106 1.40 9.19 -2.11
N PHE A 107 1.68 10.46 -2.32
CA PHE A 107 1.87 11.46 -1.27
C PHE A 107 0.94 12.64 -1.48
N GLY A 108 0.31 13.10 -0.41
CA GLY A 108 -0.62 14.19 -0.52
C GLY A 108 -1.25 14.60 0.79
N LEU A 109 -2.16 15.55 0.71
CA LEU A 109 -2.98 16.02 1.83
C LEU A 109 -4.41 16.26 1.31
N CYS A 110 -5.38 15.72 2.02
CA CYS A 110 -6.81 15.81 1.70
C CYS A 110 -7.58 16.56 2.78
N GLN A 111 -8.58 17.30 2.37
CA GLN A 111 -9.66 17.76 3.22
C GLN A 111 -10.89 16.88 2.99
N TYR A 112 -11.64 16.63 4.05
CA TYR A 112 -12.87 15.85 3.99
C TYR A 112 -14.06 16.66 4.49
N PRO A 113 -15.30 16.33 4.06
CA PRO A 113 -16.49 16.96 4.62
C PRO A 113 -16.61 16.60 6.11
N ALA A 114 -17.14 17.54 6.90
CA ALA A 114 -17.37 17.30 8.33
C ALA A 114 -18.42 16.19 8.57
N GLU A 115 -19.35 16.06 7.62
CA GLU A 115 -20.50 15.16 7.68
C GLU A 115 -20.77 14.56 6.30
N ILE A 116 -21.35 13.37 6.28
CA ILE A 116 -21.82 12.68 5.07
C ILE A 116 -23.25 12.19 5.29
N ILE A 117 -23.98 11.95 4.22
CA ILE A 117 -25.30 11.31 4.27
C ILE A 117 -25.11 9.81 3.96
N ASP A 118 -25.41 8.99 4.94
CA ASP A 118 -25.49 7.54 4.76
C ASP A 118 -26.94 7.13 4.46
N PRO A 119 -27.19 6.28 3.44
CA PRO A 119 -28.55 5.89 3.07
C PRO A 119 -29.33 5.17 4.18
N ARG A 120 -28.63 4.48 5.09
CA ARG A 120 -29.26 3.72 6.19
C ARG A 120 -29.32 4.49 7.50
N HIS A 121 -28.30 5.28 7.79
CA HIS A 121 -28.11 5.89 9.10
C HIS A 121 -28.28 7.42 9.09
N GLY A 122 -28.58 8.01 7.93
CA GLY A 122 -28.76 9.45 7.80
C GLY A 122 -27.42 10.21 7.91
N GLN A 123 -27.44 11.32 8.61
CA GLN A 123 -26.28 12.21 8.74
C GLN A 123 -25.24 11.62 9.71
N LEU A 124 -24.01 11.44 9.22
CA LEU A 124 -22.88 10.91 9.98
C LEU A 124 -21.74 11.91 10.02
N LYS A 125 -21.18 12.14 11.21
CA LYS A 125 -19.96 12.94 11.39
C LYS A 125 -18.74 12.13 10.98
N THR A 126 -17.91 12.69 10.09
CA THR A 126 -16.73 11.99 9.57
C THR A 126 -15.57 11.93 10.58
N LYS A 127 -15.46 12.91 11.46
CA LYS A 127 -14.32 13.09 12.38
C LYS A 127 -12.96 13.23 11.67
N LEU A 128 -12.96 13.48 10.36
CA LEU A 128 -11.78 13.66 9.52
C LEU A 128 -11.40 15.15 9.45
N SER A 129 -10.93 15.71 10.56
CA SER A 129 -10.56 17.12 10.63
C SER A 129 -9.14 17.42 10.17
N GLY A 130 -8.92 18.62 9.64
CA GLY A 130 -7.64 19.07 9.12
C GLY A 130 -7.31 18.42 7.78
N TRP A 131 -6.02 18.46 7.42
CA TRP A 131 -5.49 17.83 6.23
C TRP A 131 -4.95 16.45 6.58
N ARG A 132 -5.35 15.41 5.86
CA ARG A 132 -4.96 14.02 6.12
C ARG A 132 -4.73 13.29 4.82
N PHE A 133 -3.87 12.28 4.86
CA PHE A 133 -3.70 11.34 3.77
C PHE A 133 -3.27 9.99 4.33
N SER A 134 -3.76 8.91 3.78
CA SER A 134 -3.31 7.56 4.13
C SER A 134 -2.99 6.83 2.84
N SER A 135 -1.82 6.20 2.79
CA SER A 135 -1.39 5.47 1.63
C SER A 135 -0.49 4.31 2.03
N PHE A 136 -0.09 3.55 1.04
CA PHE A 136 0.87 2.47 1.18
C PHE A 136 1.66 2.31 -0.11
N CYS A 137 2.80 1.63 -0.01
CA CYS A 137 3.61 1.23 -1.15
C CYS A 137 4.12 -0.19 -0.93
N LYS A 138 3.75 -1.13 -1.78
CA LYS A 138 4.26 -2.49 -1.76
C LYS A 138 5.54 -2.56 -2.59
N THR A 139 6.63 -2.92 -1.93
CA THR A 139 7.97 -2.95 -2.56
C THR A 139 8.50 -4.37 -2.77
N GLN A 140 7.83 -5.38 -2.26
CA GLN A 140 8.30 -6.76 -2.24
C GLN A 140 8.77 -7.28 -3.59
N TYR A 141 7.98 -7.08 -4.65
CA TYR A 141 8.30 -7.66 -5.96
C TYR A 141 9.43 -6.95 -6.71
N ALA A 142 9.94 -5.83 -6.16
CA ALA A 142 11.19 -5.26 -6.63
C ALA A 142 12.40 -6.17 -6.40
N SER A 143 12.25 -7.20 -5.55
CA SER A 143 13.25 -8.26 -5.33
C SER A 143 13.30 -9.31 -6.44
N ASP A 144 12.41 -9.26 -7.43
CA ASP A 144 12.48 -10.12 -8.61
C ASP A 144 13.84 -9.97 -9.29
N PRO A 145 14.59 -11.07 -9.55
CA PRO A 145 15.87 -11.00 -10.26
C PRO A 145 15.79 -10.26 -11.60
N ARG A 146 14.65 -10.32 -12.30
CA ARG A 146 14.42 -9.57 -13.56
C ARG A 146 14.34 -8.08 -13.37
N CYS A 147 13.96 -7.62 -12.17
CA CYS A 147 13.93 -6.20 -11.80
C CYS A 147 15.24 -5.73 -11.17
N GLY A 148 16.22 -6.61 -10.95
CA GLY A 148 17.51 -6.30 -10.30
C GLY A 148 17.66 -6.89 -8.90
N GLY A 149 16.73 -7.74 -8.45
CA GLY A 149 16.84 -8.52 -7.22
C GLY A 149 16.86 -7.68 -5.95
N ALA A 150 17.55 -8.18 -4.92
CA ALA A 150 17.61 -7.54 -3.61
C ALA A 150 18.15 -6.09 -3.65
N GLN A 151 19.06 -5.79 -4.57
CA GLN A 151 19.61 -4.43 -4.72
C GLN A 151 18.54 -3.43 -5.18
N ASN A 152 17.73 -3.81 -6.17
CA ASN A 152 16.62 -2.99 -6.63
C ASN A 152 15.56 -2.83 -5.53
N PHE A 153 15.24 -3.94 -4.83
CA PHE A 153 14.33 -3.89 -3.67
C PHE A 153 14.81 -2.88 -2.62
N LEU A 154 16.08 -2.97 -2.20
CA LEU A 154 16.64 -2.02 -1.24
C LEU A 154 16.52 -0.58 -1.73
N ARG A 155 16.94 -0.30 -2.97
CA ARG A 155 16.85 1.03 -3.55
C ARG A 155 15.42 1.58 -3.49
N CYS A 156 14.45 0.78 -3.92
CA CYS A 156 13.05 1.18 -3.96
C CYS A 156 12.47 1.40 -2.56
N HIS A 157 12.68 0.44 -1.66
CA HIS A 157 12.18 0.51 -0.29
C HIS A 157 12.77 1.71 0.46
N LEU A 158 14.08 1.90 0.37
CA LEU A 158 14.78 3.00 1.04
C LEU A 158 14.42 4.37 0.45
N SER A 159 14.07 4.47 -0.83
CA SER A 159 13.58 5.73 -1.42
C SER A 159 12.27 6.17 -0.76
N VAL A 160 11.33 5.25 -0.56
CA VAL A 160 10.06 5.55 0.13
C VAL A 160 10.31 5.95 1.58
N ILE A 161 11.18 5.20 2.29
CA ILE A 161 11.55 5.52 3.68
C ILE A 161 12.21 6.90 3.79
N ALA A 162 13.12 7.24 2.88
CA ALA A 162 13.79 8.55 2.89
C ALA A 162 12.79 9.70 2.67
N LEU A 163 11.80 9.52 1.79
CA LEU A 163 10.76 10.51 1.60
C LEU A 163 9.86 10.61 2.85
N LEU A 164 9.57 9.51 3.54
CA LEU A 164 8.86 9.52 4.82
C LEU A 164 9.66 10.19 5.95
N ASP A 165 10.99 10.09 5.94
CA ASP A 165 11.85 10.87 6.83
C ASP A 165 11.65 12.37 6.59
N LYS A 166 11.53 12.78 5.31
CA LYS A 166 11.21 14.18 4.96
C LYS A 166 9.82 14.60 5.41
N VAL A 167 8.81 13.72 5.29
CA VAL A 167 7.47 13.95 5.86
C VAL A 167 7.56 14.23 7.36
N ARG A 168 8.38 13.46 8.09
CA ARG A 168 8.62 13.63 9.53
C ARG A 168 9.31 14.95 9.84
N GLU A 169 10.35 15.32 9.11
CA GLU A 169 11.05 16.61 9.26
C GLU A 169 10.12 17.81 9.05
N LEU A 170 9.21 17.72 8.09
CA LEU A 170 8.20 18.75 7.82
C LEU A 170 7.06 18.79 8.87
N GLY A 171 7.07 17.87 9.83
CA GLY A 171 6.09 17.82 10.92
C GLY A 171 4.69 17.39 10.47
N CYS A 172 4.57 16.65 9.37
CA CYS A 172 3.28 16.19 8.85
C CYS A 172 3.14 14.65 8.83
N LEU A 173 4.05 13.90 9.42
CA LEU A 173 3.92 12.46 9.61
C LEU A 173 3.03 12.16 10.82
N ASP A 174 1.97 11.36 10.61
CA ASP A 174 1.09 10.87 11.70
C ASP A 174 1.53 9.46 12.15
N SER A 175 1.74 8.53 11.21
CA SER A 175 2.23 7.18 11.51
C SER A 175 2.90 6.52 10.31
N VAL A 176 3.78 5.57 10.58
CA VAL A 176 4.35 4.62 9.61
C VAL A 176 4.29 3.23 10.22
N SER A 177 3.99 2.24 9.39
CA SER A 177 4.14 0.81 9.69
C SER A 177 4.84 0.17 8.52
N ASP A 178 6.05 -0.30 8.74
CA ASP A 178 6.89 -0.93 7.74
C ASP A 178 6.99 -2.44 8.04
N GLU A 179 6.40 -3.27 7.18
CA GLU A 179 6.43 -4.73 7.33
C GLU A 179 7.85 -5.29 7.17
N GLY A 180 8.76 -4.56 6.51
CA GLY A 180 10.19 -4.88 6.42
C GLY A 180 10.97 -4.54 7.70
N GLY A 181 10.39 -3.75 8.59
CA GLY A 181 10.97 -3.35 9.87
C GLY A 181 12.16 -2.40 9.76
N PHE A 182 12.46 -1.88 8.58
CA PHE A 182 13.56 -0.94 8.40
C PHE A 182 13.25 0.44 9.00
N TRP A 183 11.97 0.86 8.99
CA TRP A 183 11.59 2.13 9.60
C TRP A 183 12.02 2.24 11.06
N GLU A 184 11.84 1.17 11.84
CA GLU A 184 12.19 1.13 13.26
C GLU A 184 13.67 0.81 13.50
N LYS A 185 14.19 -0.20 12.78
CA LYS A 185 15.52 -0.77 13.07
C LYS A 185 16.66 -0.08 12.35
N ARG A 186 16.38 0.53 11.19
CA ARG A 186 17.37 1.14 10.29
C ARG A 186 18.50 0.17 9.88
N ASP A 187 18.19 -1.11 9.82
CA ASP A 187 19.12 -2.19 9.50
C ASP A 187 18.84 -2.78 8.12
N GLY A 188 19.67 -2.41 7.15
CA GLY A 188 19.54 -2.89 5.76
C GLY A 188 19.85 -4.37 5.60
N ALA A 189 20.72 -4.96 6.42
CA ALA A 189 21.00 -6.38 6.37
C ALA A 189 19.80 -7.20 6.87
N ALA A 190 19.16 -6.75 7.96
CA ALA A 190 17.93 -7.35 8.44
C ALA A 190 16.81 -7.25 7.40
N LEU A 191 16.67 -6.12 6.69
CA LEU A 191 15.70 -5.95 5.62
C LEU A 191 15.94 -6.91 4.45
N VAL A 192 17.20 -7.13 4.03
CA VAL A 192 17.54 -8.11 2.98
C VAL A 192 17.21 -9.54 3.40
N ASN A 193 17.49 -9.89 4.65
CA ASN A 193 17.14 -11.22 5.17
C ASN A 193 15.62 -11.41 5.22
N GLU A 194 14.88 -10.38 5.61
CA GLU A 194 13.42 -10.39 5.68
C GLU A 194 12.81 -10.67 4.30
N ILE A 195 13.23 -9.93 3.25
CA ILE A 195 12.71 -10.17 1.88
C ILE A 195 13.06 -11.57 1.37
N GLY A 196 14.24 -12.10 1.71
CA GLY A 196 14.65 -13.46 1.38
C GLY A 196 13.70 -14.50 1.98
N SER A 197 13.41 -14.39 3.27
CA SER A 197 12.49 -15.29 3.98
C SER A 197 11.06 -15.20 3.43
N TRP A 198 10.56 -14.01 3.15
CA TRP A 198 9.25 -13.79 2.56
C TRP A 198 9.12 -14.45 1.18
N ASN A 199 10.11 -14.26 0.31
CA ASN A 199 10.10 -14.86 -1.02
C ASN A 199 10.11 -16.39 -0.95
N GLN A 200 10.90 -16.98 -0.05
CA GLN A 200 10.93 -18.42 0.17
C GLN A 200 9.57 -18.95 0.67
N MET A 201 8.99 -18.31 1.68
CA MET A 201 7.69 -18.72 2.23
C MET A 201 6.57 -18.62 1.18
N LEU A 202 6.54 -17.54 0.39
CA LEU A 202 5.55 -17.36 -0.66
C LEU A 202 5.72 -18.34 -1.81
N ALA A 203 6.96 -18.68 -2.19
CA ALA A 203 7.23 -19.68 -3.20
C ALA A 203 6.77 -21.07 -2.73
N ALA A 204 7.10 -21.47 -1.51
CA ALA A 204 6.67 -22.75 -0.93
C ALA A 204 5.13 -22.84 -0.80
N PHE A 205 4.47 -21.76 -0.38
CA PHE A 205 3.01 -21.70 -0.34
C PHE A 205 2.40 -21.80 -1.75
N GLY A 206 2.97 -21.08 -2.71
CA GLY A 206 2.56 -21.12 -4.12
C GLY A 206 2.68 -22.52 -4.73
N GLY A 207 3.79 -23.21 -4.49
CA GLY A 207 3.99 -24.59 -4.90
C GLY A 207 2.94 -25.53 -4.31
N LYS A 208 2.67 -25.44 -3.00
CA LYS A 208 1.61 -26.23 -2.35
C LYS A 208 0.22 -25.99 -2.92
N LEU A 209 -0.12 -24.73 -3.24
CA LEU A 209 -1.39 -24.40 -3.87
C LEU A 209 -1.47 -24.96 -5.30
N LYS A 210 -0.39 -24.89 -6.06
CA LYS A 210 -0.29 -25.45 -7.41
C LYS A 210 -0.51 -26.97 -7.39
N ASP A 211 0.08 -27.70 -6.44
CA ASP A 211 -0.13 -29.14 -6.24
C ASP A 211 -1.60 -29.50 -5.98
N VAL A 212 -2.35 -28.57 -5.39
CA VAL A 212 -3.77 -28.80 -5.00
C VAL A 212 -4.74 -28.36 -6.08
N LEU A 213 -4.52 -27.19 -6.69
CA LEU A 213 -5.44 -26.50 -7.59
C LEU A 213 -5.04 -26.59 -9.07
N GLY A 214 -3.84 -27.15 -9.37
CA GLY A 214 -3.28 -27.15 -10.72
C GLY A 214 -2.71 -25.81 -11.16
N ASP A 215 -2.31 -25.72 -12.44
CA ASP A 215 -1.59 -24.57 -13.02
C ASP A 215 -2.46 -23.32 -13.23
N GLY A 216 -3.74 -23.36 -12.89
CA GLY A 216 -4.67 -22.24 -13.13
C GLY A 216 -4.51 -21.02 -12.21
N MET A 217 -3.61 -21.08 -11.22
CA MET A 217 -3.42 -20.01 -10.25
C MET A 217 -2.21 -19.14 -10.62
N ALA A 218 -2.44 -17.91 -11.04
CA ALA A 218 -1.40 -16.94 -11.30
C ALA A 218 -0.92 -16.30 -9.98
N MET A 219 0.31 -16.59 -9.58
CA MET A 219 0.99 -15.89 -8.46
C MET A 219 2.22 -15.17 -9.00
N PRO A 220 2.45 -13.90 -8.67
CA PRO A 220 3.61 -13.14 -9.16
C PRO A 220 4.94 -13.83 -8.85
N ILE A 221 5.08 -14.44 -7.67
CA ILE A 221 6.29 -15.15 -7.24
C ILE A 221 6.59 -16.38 -8.12
N ALA A 222 5.58 -17.05 -8.68
CA ALA A 222 5.77 -18.19 -9.58
C ALA A 222 6.45 -17.81 -10.89
N GLY A 223 6.46 -16.52 -11.25
CA GLY A 223 7.20 -15.99 -12.39
C GLY A 223 8.68 -15.70 -12.11
N PHE A 224 9.16 -15.85 -10.89
CA PHE A 224 10.58 -15.59 -10.58
C PHE A 224 11.46 -16.67 -11.22
N PRO A 225 12.61 -16.26 -11.85
CA PRO A 225 13.50 -17.22 -12.50
C PRO A 225 14.09 -18.31 -11.57
N ASN A 226 14.13 -18.01 -10.26
CA ASN A 226 14.62 -18.89 -9.21
C ASN A 226 13.50 -19.48 -8.33
N PHE A 227 12.27 -19.55 -8.85
CA PHE A 227 11.09 -19.97 -8.09
C PHE A 227 11.29 -21.34 -7.41
N GLU A 228 11.76 -22.36 -8.15
CA GLU A 228 11.97 -23.72 -7.62
C GLU A 228 12.95 -23.75 -6.44
N ALA A 229 14.03 -22.95 -6.52
CA ALA A 229 14.99 -22.86 -5.42
C ALA A 229 14.40 -22.16 -4.19
N LEU A 230 13.58 -21.13 -4.39
CA LEU A 230 12.87 -20.45 -3.32
C LEU A 230 11.82 -21.35 -2.68
N GLU A 231 11.06 -22.09 -3.50
CA GLU A 231 10.07 -23.06 -3.05
C GLU A 231 10.70 -24.12 -2.15
N LEU A 232 11.76 -24.76 -2.62
CA LEU A 232 12.48 -25.78 -1.85
C LEU A 232 13.00 -25.23 -0.51
N ALA A 233 13.61 -24.04 -0.51
CA ALA A 233 14.13 -23.41 0.69
C ALA A 233 13.01 -23.01 1.67
N GLY A 234 11.82 -22.66 1.18
CA GLY A 234 10.69 -22.24 1.99
C GLY A 234 9.87 -23.35 2.60
N LEU A 235 9.98 -24.59 2.12
CA LEU A 235 9.16 -25.72 2.61
C LEU A 235 9.27 -25.94 4.13
N SER A 236 10.46 -25.75 4.69
CA SER A 236 10.69 -25.89 6.14
C SER A 236 10.13 -24.72 6.97
N GLN A 237 9.77 -23.62 6.33
CA GLN A 237 9.26 -22.39 6.97
C GLN A 237 7.73 -22.30 6.95
N LEU A 238 7.05 -23.19 6.23
CA LEU A 238 5.59 -23.18 6.15
C LEU A 238 4.97 -23.55 7.49
N PRO A 239 4.04 -22.74 8.00
CA PRO A 239 3.26 -23.09 9.19
C PRO A 239 2.46 -24.37 8.96
N PRO A 240 2.32 -25.25 9.96
CA PRO A 240 1.55 -26.50 9.87
C PRO A 240 0.09 -26.30 9.41
N GLU A 241 -0.48 -25.13 9.72
CA GLU A 241 -1.85 -24.74 9.35
C GLU A 241 -2.02 -24.64 7.83
N ILE A 242 -0.96 -24.32 7.10
CA ILE A 242 -0.97 -24.23 5.64
C ILE A 242 -1.18 -25.60 5.01
N GLU A 243 -0.61 -26.64 5.57
CA GLU A 243 -0.85 -28.03 5.11
C GLU A 243 -2.30 -28.45 5.34
N GLN A 244 -2.88 -28.05 6.48
CA GLN A 244 -4.28 -28.34 6.77
C GLN A 244 -5.21 -27.58 5.80
N LEU A 245 -4.92 -26.31 5.53
CA LEU A 245 -5.66 -25.50 4.56
C LEU A 245 -5.59 -26.11 3.14
N ALA A 246 -4.41 -26.51 2.70
CA ALA A 246 -4.23 -27.16 1.41
C ALA A 246 -5.03 -28.47 1.28
N ARG A 247 -5.06 -29.31 2.33
CA ARG A 247 -5.89 -30.52 2.38
C ARG A 247 -7.38 -30.20 2.34
N LEU A 248 -7.82 -29.17 3.05
CA LEU A 248 -9.22 -28.73 3.07
C LEU A 248 -9.67 -28.27 1.66
N ILE A 249 -8.87 -27.45 1.00
CA ILE A 249 -9.13 -26.97 -0.36
C ILE A 249 -9.25 -28.14 -1.33
N LYS A 250 -8.30 -29.12 -1.26
CA LYS A 250 -8.37 -30.34 -2.07
C LYS A 250 -9.64 -31.14 -1.87
N SER A 251 -10.11 -31.25 -0.63
CA SER A 251 -11.33 -31.99 -0.30
C SER A 251 -12.60 -31.32 -0.85
N VAL A 252 -12.60 -30.00 -0.97
CA VAL A 252 -13.72 -29.22 -1.54
C VAL A 252 -13.70 -29.31 -3.07
N SER A 253 -12.52 -29.17 -3.69
CA SER A 253 -12.34 -29.27 -5.15
C SER A 253 -12.72 -30.65 -5.74
N GLN A 254 -12.62 -31.73 -4.95
CA GLN A 254 -12.97 -33.09 -5.40
C GLN A 254 -14.47 -33.39 -5.25
N LYS A 255 -15.24 -32.50 -4.65
CA LYS A 255 -16.70 -32.65 -4.45
C LYS A 255 -17.55 -31.83 -5.42
N SER A 256 -16.90 -31.02 -6.27
CA SER A 256 -17.51 -30.21 -7.34
C SER A 256 -17.27 -30.86 -8.70
#